data_eb038886c32062809f2a66f2b061dc5f
#
_entry.id   eb038886c32062809f2a66f2b061dc5f
#
_cell.length_a   1.000
_cell.length_b   1.000
_cell.length_c   1.000
_cell.angle_alpha   90.00
_cell.angle_beta   90.00
_cell.angle_gamma   90.00
#
_symmetry.space_group_name_H-M   'P 1'
#
loop_
_entity.id
_entity.type
_entity.pdbx_description
1 polymer ?
#
loop_
_entity_poly.entity_id
_entity_poly.type
_entity_poly.pdbx_seq_one_letter_code
_entity_poly.pdbx_strand_id
1 'polypeptide(L)'
;MSDDFKPGLEGVIAFESKIAEPDKEGSALRYRGVDIEDLVGRVTFGNVWGLLVDDEFNPGLPPAEPFLIPVHTGDVRVDVQSAIAMLTPAWGLKPLLDISDEEARSNLARVSVMVLSYVAQSARGTIAQVIPQSEIDKAHTVVERMMIRWRGEPDPVHVRAIDAYFVSAAEHGMNASTFTGRVIASTGADVAASISGAIGAMSGPLHGGAPARVLNMIEAVEKSGNAESYVKSILDKGERLMGFGHRVYRAEDPRARTLRRTAKELNAPRYEVALALEKAALAELKQRQPDRVLETNVEFWAAIVLDFAQVPAHLFTSMFTAARTAGWSAHILEQKRTGRIIRPSARYVGPGPRKPKDVKGWDASVESLHS
;
A
#
# COMPACT_ATOMS: atom_id res chain seq x y z
N MET A 1 25.94 -20.23 22.29
CA MET A 1 24.85 -20.14 21.30
C MET A 1 24.66 -18.66 21.03
N SER A 2 24.96 -18.21 19.81
CA SER A 2 24.71 -16.80 19.42
C SER A 2 23.22 -16.50 19.58
N ASP A 3 22.90 -15.37 20.16
CA ASP A 3 21.52 -14.97 20.36
C ASP A 3 20.97 -14.42 19.03
N ASP A 4 20.53 -15.35 18.17
CA ASP A 4 19.99 -15.01 16.83
C ASP A 4 18.55 -14.50 16.89
N PHE A 5 18.01 -14.21 18.08
CA PHE A 5 16.69 -13.65 18.24
C PHE A 5 16.67 -12.19 17.78
N LYS A 6 15.91 -11.90 16.73
CA LYS A 6 15.68 -10.56 16.16
C LYS A 6 14.20 -10.21 16.31
N PRO A 7 13.81 -9.41 17.31
CA PRO A 7 12.42 -8.97 17.48
C PRO A 7 11.90 -8.31 16.21
N GLY A 8 10.71 -8.72 15.75
CA GLY A 8 10.10 -8.15 14.54
C GLY A 8 10.86 -8.43 13.24
N LEU A 9 11.86 -9.31 13.23
CA LEU A 9 12.75 -9.62 12.11
C LEU A 9 13.55 -8.41 11.59
N GLU A 10 13.74 -7.37 12.39
CA GLU A 10 14.47 -6.17 12.00
C GLU A 10 15.93 -6.52 11.59
N GLY A 11 16.30 -6.10 10.38
CA GLY A 11 17.62 -6.39 9.81
C GLY A 11 17.84 -7.83 9.33
N VAL A 12 16.83 -8.69 9.41
CA VAL A 12 16.90 -10.06 8.87
C VAL A 12 16.63 -10.02 7.36
N ILE A 13 17.57 -10.53 6.58
CA ILE A 13 17.39 -10.74 5.13
C ILE A 13 16.71 -12.10 4.95
N ALA A 14 15.43 -12.08 4.60
CA ALA A 14 14.62 -13.29 4.44
C ALA A 14 14.76 -13.94 3.06
N PHE A 15 15.04 -13.15 2.02
CA PHE A 15 15.21 -13.59 0.62
C PHE A 15 15.91 -12.51 -0.21
N GLU A 16 16.44 -12.92 -1.34
CA GLU A 16 16.91 -12.03 -2.40
C GLU A 16 15.74 -11.66 -3.32
N SER A 17 15.75 -10.44 -3.88
CA SER A 17 14.73 -9.96 -4.80
C SER A 17 15.35 -9.09 -5.89
N LYS A 18 14.80 -9.21 -7.11
CA LYS A 18 15.19 -8.39 -8.26
C LYS A 18 14.15 -7.30 -8.59
N ILE A 19 13.16 -7.10 -7.73
CA ILE A 19 11.97 -6.29 -8.04
C ILE A 19 12.21 -4.81 -7.82
N ALA A 20 12.71 -4.44 -6.63
CA ALA A 20 12.93 -3.04 -6.29
C ALA A 20 14.12 -2.86 -5.34
N GLU A 21 14.79 -1.74 -5.53
CA GLU A 21 15.92 -1.30 -4.69
C GLU A 21 15.60 0.07 -4.07
N PRO A 22 15.18 0.10 -2.80
CA PRO A 22 15.20 1.34 -2.03
C PRO A 22 16.63 1.62 -1.57
N ASP A 23 17.29 2.56 -2.24
CA ASP A 23 18.66 2.99 -1.89
C ASP A 23 18.63 3.89 -0.67
N LYS A 24 19.10 3.35 0.46
CA LYS A 24 19.04 4.02 1.76
C LYS A 24 19.91 5.27 1.82
N GLU A 25 21.07 5.24 1.22
CA GLU A 25 22.08 6.30 1.29
C GLU A 25 21.91 7.31 0.13
N GLY A 26 21.61 6.79 -1.07
CA GLY A 26 21.47 7.60 -2.29
C GLY A 26 20.11 8.28 -2.46
N SER A 27 19.15 8.02 -1.55
CA SER A 27 17.79 8.58 -1.65
C SER A 27 17.13 8.31 -3.01
N ALA A 28 17.28 7.09 -3.53
CA ALA A 28 16.68 6.64 -4.78
C ALA A 28 15.75 5.46 -4.52
N LEU A 29 14.78 5.28 -5.38
CA LEU A 29 13.94 4.08 -5.45
C LEU A 29 13.90 3.62 -6.90
N ARG A 30 14.37 2.40 -7.13
CA ARG A 30 14.43 1.83 -8.48
C ARG A 30 13.52 0.62 -8.60
N TYR A 31 12.69 0.59 -9.63
CA TYR A 31 11.88 -0.56 -10.04
C TYR A 31 12.62 -1.29 -11.17
N ARG A 32 13.07 -2.53 -10.93
CA ARG A 32 13.89 -3.26 -11.91
C ARG A 32 15.09 -2.43 -12.43
N GLY A 33 15.71 -1.65 -11.57
CA GLY A 33 16.84 -0.79 -11.91
C GLY A 33 16.46 0.58 -12.50
N VAL A 34 15.19 0.84 -12.82
CA VAL A 34 14.74 2.13 -13.35
C VAL A 34 14.30 3.03 -12.20
N ASP A 35 14.86 4.25 -12.14
CA ASP A 35 14.51 5.21 -11.09
C ASP A 35 13.06 5.69 -11.24
N ILE A 36 12.33 5.78 -10.12
CA ILE A 36 10.94 6.26 -10.12
C ILE A 36 10.82 7.69 -10.62
N GLU A 37 11.86 8.50 -10.50
CA GLU A 37 11.86 9.87 -11.02
C GLU A 37 11.74 9.92 -12.54
N ASP A 38 12.18 8.87 -13.22
CA ASP A 38 12.02 8.71 -14.66
C ASP A 38 10.68 8.08 -15.06
N LEU A 39 9.92 7.53 -14.11
CA LEU A 39 8.65 6.85 -14.34
C LEU A 39 7.44 7.74 -14.04
N VAL A 40 7.44 8.42 -12.89
CA VAL A 40 6.29 9.19 -12.38
C VAL A 40 5.95 10.35 -13.33
N GLY A 41 4.72 10.34 -13.84
CA GLY A 41 4.22 11.34 -14.79
C GLY A 41 4.65 11.12 -16.25
N ARG A 42 5.42 10.05 -16.55
CA ARG A 42 5.90 9.75 -17.91
C ARG A 42 5.32 8.44 -18.47
N VAL A 43 5.04 7.48 -17.60
CA VAL A 43 4.43 6.20 -17.96
C VAL A 43 3.22 5.95 -17.07
N THR A 44 2.29 5.09 -17.51
CA THR A 44 1.09 4.75 -16.77
C THR A 44 1.37 3.71 -15.68
N PHE A 45 0.50 3.62 -14.69
CA PHE A 45 0.53 2.56 -13.68
C PHE A 45 0.50 1.15 -14.31
N GLY A 46 -0.26 0.96 -15.41
CA GLY A 46 -0.27 -0.31 -16.14
C GLY A 46 1.11 -0.68 -16.70
N ASN A 47 1.86 0.31 -17.23
CA ASN A 47 3.23 0.09 -17.69
C ASN A 47 4.18 -0.28 -16.53
N VAL A 48 4.02 0.37 -15.38
CA VAL A 48 4.83 0.07 -14.18
C VAL A 48 4.50 -1.30 -13.62
N TRP A 49 3.23 -1.73 -13.67
CA TRP A 49 2.87 -3.10 -13.32
C TRP A 49 3.61 -4.10 -14.23
N GLY A 50 3.63 -3.87 -15.54
CA GLY A 50 4.39 -4.67 -16.49
C GLY A 50 5.89 -4.69 -16.18
N LEU A 51 6.49 -3.52 -15.94
CA LEU A 51 7.90 -3.43 -15.55
C LEU A 51 8.21 -4.29 -14.32
N LEU A 52 7.41 -4.17 -13.24
CA LEU A 52 7.66 -4.89 -11.99
C LEU A 52 7.48 -6.40 -12.13
N VAL A 53 6.46 -6.86 -12.85
CA VAL A 53 6.09 -8.28 -12.96
C VAL A 53 6.82 -8.98 -14.11
N ASP A 54 6.88 -8.34 -15.29
CA ASP A 54 7.38 -8.93 -16.53
C ASP A 54 8.79 -8.43 -16.89
N ASP A 55 9.33 -7.42 -16.20
CA ASP A 55 10.58 -6.72 -16.52
C ASP A 55 10.52 -5.98 -17.87
N GLU A 56 9.32 -5.54 -18.30
CA GLU A 56 9.04 -4.88 -19.57
C GLU A 56 7.98 -3.77 -19.42
N PHE A 57 8.11 -2.68 -20.19
CA PHE A 57 7.11 -1.62 -20.29
C PHE A 57 5.93 -1.99 -21.21
N ASN A 58 5.34 -3.14 -21.00
CA ASN A 58 4.12 -3.51 -21.70
C ASN A 58 2.88 -2.98 -20.95
N PRO A 59 1.68 -2.98 -21.56
CA PRO A 59 0.46 -2.54 -20.89
C PRO A 59 0.07 -3.41 -19.69
N GLY A 60 0.64 -4.59 -19.57
CA GLY A 60 0.61 -5.49 -18.40
C GLY A 60 -0.75 -5.91 -17.86
N LEU A 61 -1.68 -5.00 -17.78
CA LEU A 61 -2.96 -5.18 -17.12
C LEU A 61 -4.13 -5.23 -18.11
N PRO A 62 -5.00 -6.26 -18.04
CA PRO A 62 -6.24 -6.32 -18.79
C PRO A 62 -7.26 -5.31 -18.20
N PRO A 63 -8.37 -5.02 -18.89
CA PRO A 63 -9.52 -4.37 -18.29
C PRO A 63 -10.09 -5.27 -17.18
N ALA A 64 -10.63 -4.65 -16.12
CA ALA A 64 -11.34 -5.39 -15.08
C ALA A 64 -12.59 -6.05 -15.64
N GLU A 65 -12.80 -7.29 -15.27
CA GLU A 65 -14.03 -8.01 -15.60
C GLU A 65 -15.26 -7.30 -14.98
N PRO A 66 -16.44 -7.35 -15.65
CA PRO A 66 -17.64 -6.63 -15.20
C PRO A 66 -18.33 -7.33 -14.00
N PHE A 67 -17.54 -7.72 -13.00
CA PHE A 67 -18.07 -8.32 -11.77
C PHE A 67 -18.49 -7.23 -10.78
N LEU A 68 -19.72 -7.32 -10.31
CA LEU A 68 -20.17 -6.48 -9.20
C LEU A 68 -19.50 -6.94 -7.90
N ILE A 69 -19.17 -5.97 -7.06
CA ILE A 69 -18.64 -6.29 -5.74
C ILE A 69 -19.73 -7.00 -4.92
N PRO A 70 -19.44 -8.18 -4.36
CA PRO A 70 -20.47 -9.03 -3.74
C PRO A 70 -20.80 -8.61 -2.30
N VAL A 71 -20.07 -7.67 -1.72
CA VAL A 71 -20.19 -7.28 -0.32
C VAL A 71 -20.10 -5.76 -0.17
N HIS A 72 -20.98 -5.18 0.66
CA HIS A 72 -21.05 -3.76 0.97
C HIS A 72 -21.27 -3.57 2.48
N THR A 73 -20.19 -3.42 3.23
CA THR A 73 -20.26 -3.20 4.69
C THR A 73 -20.22 -1.71 5.05
N GLY A 74 -19.83 -0.85 4.12
CA GLY A 74 -19.52 0.56 4.35
C GLY A 74 -18.06 0.80 4.69
N ASP A 75 -17.25 -0.25 4.86
CA ASP A 75 -15.79 -0.18 5.01
C ASP A 75 -15.14 -0.71 3.72
N VAL A 76 -14.57 0.19 2.94
CA VAL A 76 -13.98 -0.13 1.62
C VAL A 76 -12.89 -1.19 1.74
N ARG A 77 -12.08 -1.18 2.80
CA ARG A 77 -11.05 -2.20 3.01
C ARG A 77 -11.68 -3.58 3.23
N VAL A 78 -12.70 -3.68 4.08
CA VAL A 78 -13.39 -4.96 4.35
C VAL A 78 -14.03 -5.49 3.07
N ASP A 79 -14.74 -4.63 2.36
CA ASP A 79 -15.42 -4.96 1.11
C ASP A 79 -14.43 -5.51 0.08
N VAL A 80 -13.33 -4.78 -0.19
CA VAL A 80 -12.33 -5.17 -1.18
C VAL A 80 -11.60 -6.45 -0.78
N GLN A 81 -11.16 -6.56 0.49
CA GLN A 81 -10.45 -7.74 0.98
C GLN A 81 -11.31 -9.01 0.87
N SER A 82 -12.57 -8.92 1.28
CA SER A 82 -13.51 -10.04 1.23
C SER A 82 -13.85 -10.41 -0.22
N ALA A 83 -14.14 -9.41 -1.06
CA ALA A 83 -14.45 -9.62 -2.47
C ALA A 83 -13.30 -10.25 -3.25
N ILE A 84 -12.05 -9.87 -2.97
CA ILE A 84 -10.87 -10.52 -3.58
C ILE A 84 -10.77 -11.98 -3.15
N ALA A 85 -10.95 -12.30 -1.87
CA ALA A 85 -10.93 -13.68 -1.41
C ALA A 85 -12.03 -14.55 -2.07
N MET A 86 -13.20 -13.96 -2.37
CA MET A 86 -14.29 -14.63 -3.06
C MET A 86 -14.01 -14.93 -4.54
N LEU A 87 -13.00 -14.34 -5.15
CA LEU A 87 -12.59 -14.67 -6.52
C LEU A 87 -12.06 -16.10 -6.63
N THR A 88 -11.49 -16.67 -5.58
CA THR A 88 -10.99 -18.05 -5.60
C THR A 88 -12.06 -19.04 -6.08
N PRO A 89 -13.22 -19.19 -5.43
CA PRO A 89 -14.28 -20.07 -5.94
C PRO A 89 -14.99 -19.52 -7.18
N ALA A 90 -15.14 -18.19 -7.32
CA ALA A 90 -15.84 -17.59 -8.44
C ALA A 90 -15.14 -17.83 -9.79
N TRP A 91 -13.81 -17.83 -9.79
CA TRP A 91 -13.00 -18.05 -10.98
C TRP A 91 -12.35 -19.43 -11.05
N GLY A 92 -12.53 -20.26 -10.02
CA GLY A 92 -11.88 -21.57 -9.92
C GLY A 92 -10.35 -21.44 -9.86
N LEU A 93 -9.84 -20.42 -9.15
CA LEU A 93 -8.40 -20.23 -9.03
C LEU A 93 -7.75 -21.43 -8.32
N LYS A 94 -6.71 -21.95 -8.94
CA LYS A 94 -5.97 -23.09 -8.43
C LYS A 94 -4.79 -22.64 -7.55
N PRO A 95 -4.30 -23.51 -6.66
CA PRO A 95 -3.07 -23.30 -5.93
C PRO A 95 -1.92 -22.93 -6.87
N LEU A 96 -1.03 -22.02 -6.42
CA LEU A 96 0.16 -21.60 -7.19
C LEU A 96 1.07 -22.78 -7.56
N LEU A 97 1.05 -23.87 -6.78
CA LEU A 97 1.80 -25.09 -7.06
C LEU A 97 1.29 -25.85 -8.30
N ASP A 98 0.01 -25.71 -8.63
CA ASP A 98 -0.68 -26.51 -9.65
C ASP A 98 -0.82 -25.78 -10.98
N ILE A 99 -0.30 -24.58 -11.12
CA ILE A 99 -0.39 -23.74 -12.32
C ILE A 99 0.99 -23.31 -12.84
N SER A 100 1.06 -22.97 -14.13
CA SER A 100 2.27 -22.42 -14.72
C SER A 100 2.56 -20.98 -14.24
N ASP A 101 3.74 -20.47 -14.56
CA ASP A 101 4.09 -19.06 -14.26
C ASP A 101 3.25 -18.11 -15.10
N GLU A 102 2.93 -18.45 -16.34
CA GLU A 102 2.08 -17.67 -17.24
C GLU A 102 0.65 -17.59 -16.71
N GLU A 103 0.10 -18.71 -16.22
CA GLU A 103 -1.22 -18.74 -15.61
C GLU A 103 -1.24 -17.93 -14.30
N ALA A 104 -0.22 -18.08 -13.47
CA ALA A 104 -0.09 -17.29 -12.23
C ALA A 104 0.02 -15.79 -12.54
N ARG A 105 0.83 -15.40 -13.52
CA ARG A 105 0.97 -14.02 -14.01
C ARG A 105 -0.36 -13.47 -14.53
N SER A 106 -1.08 -14.25 -15.33
CA SER A 106 -2.40 -13.88 -15.85
C SER A 106 -3.42 -13.67 -14.73
N ASN A 107 -3.47 -14.58 -13.76
CA ASN A 107 -4.35 -14.48 -12.61
C ASN A 107 -4.01 -13.28 -11.72
N LEU A 108 -2.72 -12.96 -11.52
CA LEU A 108 -2.28 -11.77 -10.80
C LEU A 108 -2.71 -10.48 -11.50
N ALA A 109 -2.61 -10.41 -12.84
CA ALA A 109 -3.08 -9.27 -13.61
C ALA A 109 -4.59 -9.06 -13.46
N ARG A 110 -5.38 -10.13 -13.59
CA ARG A 110 -6.85 -10.12 -13.40
C ARG A 110 -7.23 -9.69 -11.99
N VAL A 111 -6.62 -10.26 -10.97
CA VAL A 111 -6.90 -9.91 -9.56
C VAL A 111 -6.49 -8.46 -9.28
N SER A 112 -5.37 -7.98 -9.81
CA SER A 112 -4.93 -6.58 -9.63
C SER A 112 -5.98 -5.58 -10.12
N VAL A 113 -6.50 -5.75 -11.34
CA VAL A 113 -7.53 -4.84 -11.87
C VAL A 113 -8.86 -4.98 -11.15
N MET A 114 -9.16 -6.16 -10.57
CA MET A 114 -10.34 -6.32 -9.71
C MET A 114 -10.20 -5.60 -8.38
N VAL A 115 -8.99 -5.50 -7.81
CA VAL A 115 -8.78 -4.63 -6.63
C VAL A 115 -9.15 -3.18 -6.96
N LEU A 116 -8.66 -2.64 -8.09
CA LEU A 116 -9.00 -1.28 -8.53
C LEU A 116 -10.51 -1.12 -8.75
N SER A 117 -11.14 -2.10 -9.42
CA SER A 117 -12.57 -2.12 -9.67
C SER A 117 -13.40 -2.15 -8.39
N TYR A 118 -13.01 -2.99 -7.43
CA TYR A 118 -13.74 -3.12 -6.17
C TYR A 118 -13.53 -1.92 -5.25
N VAL A 119 -12.35 -1.30 -5.24
CA VAL A 119 -12.14 -0.01 -4.54
C VAL A 119 -13.09 1.04 -5.11
N ALA A 120 -13.19 1.16 -6.44
CA ALA A 120 -14.08 2.10 -7.10
C ALA A 120 -15.56 1.84 -6.78
N GLN A 121 -15.99 0.58 -6.83
CA GLN A 121 -17.38 0.19 -6.57
C GLN A 121 -17.77 0.42 -5.11
N SER A 122 -16.93 -0.01 -4.16
CA SER A 122 -17.19 0.19 -2.73
C SER A 122 -17.19 1.68 -2.36
N ALA A 123 -16.23 2.45 -2.89
CA ALA A 123 -16.16 3.90 -2.68
C ALA A 123 -17.35 4.65 -3.27
N ARG A 124 -17.92 4.18 -4.39
CA ARG A 124 -19.14 4.73 -4.97
C ARG A 124 -20.37 4.45 -4.12
N GLY A 125 -20.38 3.35 -3.40
CA GLY A 125 -21.47 2.91 -2.53
C GLY A 125 -22.67 2.34 -3.30
N THR A 126 -23.70 1.94 -2.55
CA THR A 126 -24.91 1.28 -3.07
C THR A 126 -26.02 2.23 -3.52
N ILE A 127 -25.95 3.50 -3.10
CA ILE A 127 -27.00 4.50 -3.39
C ILE A 127 -26.84 5.08 -4.81
N ALA A 128 -25.59 5.24 -5.26
CA ALA A 128 -25.31 5.79 -6.57
C ALA A 128 -25.53 4.73 -7.67
N GLN A 129 -26.13 5.15 -8.79
CA GLN A 129 -26.33 4.28 -9.94
C GLN A 129 -24.99 3.69 -10.43
N VAL A 130 -25.00 2.41 -10.78
CA VAL A 130 -23.83 1.72 -11.37
C VAL A 130 -23.51 2.37 -12.72
N ILE A 131 -22.24 2.65 -12.97
CA ILE A 131 -21.78 3.18 -14.24
C ILE A 131 -21.87 2.07 -15.30
N PRO A 132 -22.52 2.32 -16.46
CA PRO A 132 -22.57 1.35 -17.55
C PRO A 132 -21.16 0.94 -18.00
N GLN A 133 -20.98 -0.35 -18.29
CA GLN A 133 -19.69 -0.87 -18.75
C GLN A 133 -19.21 -0.17 -20.03
N SER A 134 -20.13 0.20 -20.93
CA SER A 134 -19.84 0.97 -22.15
C SER A 134 -19.19 2.34 -21.90
N GLU A 135 -19.47 2.98 -20.78
CA GLU A 135 -18.79 4.22 -20.38
C GLU A 135 -17.38 3.93 -19.86
N ILE A 136 -17.24 2.88 -19.08
CA ILE A 136 -15.94 2.45 -18.53
C ILE A 136 -14.99 2.02 -19.65
N ASP A 137 -15.50 1.38 -20.70
CA ASP A 137 -14.72 0.88 -21.82
C ASP A 137 -14.17 1.98 -22.74
N LYS A 138 -14.63 3.23 -22.58
CA LYS A 138 -14.04 4.40 -23.27
C LYS A 138 -12.67 4.79 -22.72
N ALA A 139 -12.32 4.34 -21.53
CA ALA A 139 -11.07 4.69 -20.87
C ALA A 139 -9.87 4.04 -21.53
N HIS A 140 -8.75 4.78 -21.55
CA HIS A 140 -7.48 4.34 -22.15
C HIS A 140 -6.54 3.66 -21.15
N THR A 141 -6.68 3.95 -19.84
CA THR A 141 -5.82 3.41 -18.79
C THR A 141 -6.63 2.73 -17.69
N VAL A 142 -5.99 1.87 -16.91
CA VAL A 142 -6.67 1.18 -15.80
C VAL A 142 -7.04 2.14 -14.67
N VAL A 143 -6.25 3.22 -14.49
CA VAL A 143 -6.56 4.26 -13.50
C VAL A 143 -7.78 5.08 -13.96
N GLU A 144 -7.86 5.45 -15.23
CA GLU A 144 -9.02 6.12 -15.80
C GLU A 144 -10.27 5.24 -15.69
N ARG A 145 -10.19 3.94 -16.00
CA ARG A 145 -11.27 2.97 -15.80
C ARG A 145 -11.76 2.93 -14.35
N MET A 146 -10.84 2.91 -13.40
CA MET A 146 -11.16 2.98 -11.97
C MET A 146 -11.90 4.28 -11.63
N MET A 147 -11.42 5.42 -12.11
CA MET A 147 -12.01 6.74 -11.85
C MET A 147 -13.42 6.88 -12.45
N ILE A 148 -13.63 6.43 -13.69
CA ILE A 148 -14.96 6.40 -14.32
C ILE A 148 -15.91 5.52 -13.50
N ARG A 149 -15.48 4.31 -13.15
CA ARG A 149 -16.28 3.38 -12.33
C ARG A 149 -16.67 3.99 -10.98
N TRP A 150 -15.79 4.79 -10.39
CA TRP A 150 -16.05 5.46 -9.13
C TRP A 150 -16.94 6.68 -9.27
N ARG A 151 -16.62 7.60 -10.20
CA ARG A 151 -17.21 8.94 -10.29
C ARG A 151 -18.10 9.19 -11.50
N GLY A 152 -18.00 8.38 -12.53
CA GLY A 152 -18.68 8.56 -13.81
C GLY A 152 -17.79 9.26 -14.82
N GLU A 153 -17.57 10.55 -14.68
CA GLU A 153 -16.72 11.35 -15.56
C GLU A 153 -15.57 11.97 -14.73
N PRO A 154 -14.37 11.40 -14.76
CA PRO A 154 -13.24 11.95 -14.02
C PRO A 154 -12.60 13.12 -14.78
N ASP A 155 -12.15 14.11 -14.04
CA ASP A 155 -11.26 15.14 -14.57
C ASP A 155 -9.94 14.50 -15.00
N PRO A 156 -9.46 14.70 -16.25
CA PRO A 156 -8.20 14.14 -16.73
C PRO A 156 -6.99 14.56 -15.88
N VAL A 157 -7.04 15.70 -15.20
CA VAL A 157 -5.99 16.17 -14.31
C VAL A 157 -5.96 15.34 -13.02
N HIS A 158 -7.14 14.99 -12.49
CA HIS A 158 -7.26 14.09 -11.35
C HIS A 158 -6.79 12.66 -11.69
N VAL A 159 -7.10 12.17 -12.90
CA VAL A 159 -6.59 10.87 -13.38
C VAL A 159 -5.06 10.87 -13.39
N ARG A 160 -4.41 11.93 -13.92
CA ARG A 160 -2.95 12.06 -13.92
C ARG A 160 -2.36 12.10 -12.51
N ALA A 161 -3.02 12.78 -11.58
CA ALA A 161 -2.60 12.86 -10.18
C ALA A 161 -2.62 11.47 -9.51
N ILE A 162 -3.71 10.73 -9.68
CA ILE A 162 -3.85 9.37 -9.12
C ILE A 162 -2.88 8.41 -9.78
N ASP A 163 -2.69 8.48 -11.10
CA ASP A 163 -1.73 7.62 -11.80
C ASP A 163 -0.29 7.87 -11.31
N ALA A 164 0.11 9.13 -11.17
CA ALA A 164 1.42 9.50 -10.60
C ALA A 164 1.60 8.98 -9.16
N TYR A 165 0.55 9.08 -8.34
CA TYR A 165 0.56 8.49 -7.00
C TYR A 165 0.68 6.97 -7.06
N PHE A 166 -0.06 6.29 -7.93
CA PHE A 166 0.01 4.83 -8.08
C PHE A 166 1.40 4.37 -8.53
N VAL A 167 2.00 5.04 -9.50
CA VAL A 167 3.38 4.76 -9.93
C VAL A 167 4.37 4.94 -8.77
N SER A 168 4.25 6.03 -7.99
CA SER A 168 5.12 6.29 -6.84
C SER A 168 4.97 5.27 -5.71
N ALA A 169 3.75 4.74 -5.51
CA ALA A 169 3.40 3.84 -4.42
C ALA A 169 3.42 2.35 -4.81
N ALA A 170 3.69 2.04 -6.09
CA ALA A 170 3.59 0.70 -6.67
C ALA A 170 4.41 -0.35 -5.93
N GLU A 171 5.64 0.01 -5.50
CA GLU A 171 6.53 -0.91 -4.78
C GLU A 171 7.47 -0.13 -3.83
N HIS A 172 7.97 -0.79 -2.80
CA HIS A 172 8.94 -0.21 -1.87
C HIS A 172 9.72 -1.27 -1.09
N GLY A 173 10.18 -2.31 -1.76
CA GLY A 173 10.94 -3.40 -1.14
C GLY A 173 10.12 -4.17 -0.09
N MET A 174 10.81 -4.73 0.90
CA MET A 174 10.18 -5.58 1.90
C MET A 174 9.51 -4.76 3.01
N ASN A 175 8.21 -4.91 3.12
CA ASN A 175 7.35 -4.31 4.14
C ASN A 175 6.30 -5.33 4.62
N ALA A 176 5.50 -4.97 5.63
CA ALA A 176 4.58 -5.90 6.27
C ALA A 176 3.59 -6.56 5.29
N SER A 177 2.96 -5.81 4.38
CA SER A 177 1.99 -6.37 3.45
C SER A 177 2.65 -7.23 2.35
N THR A 178 3.78 -6.80 1.83
CA THR A 178 4.57 -7.57 0.86
C THR A 178 5.06 -8.89 1.49
N PHE A 179 5.55 -8.84 2.72
CA PHE A 179 5.98 -10.05 3.45
C PHE A 179 4.79 -10.99 3.69
N THR A 180 3.62 -10.47 4.09
CA THR A 180 2.41 -11.28 4.28
C THR A 180 1.99 -11.95 2.98
N GLY A 181 1.95 -11.23 1.85
CA GLY A 181 1.65 -11.81 0.55
C GLY A 181 2.63 -12.92 0.16
N ARG A 182 3.93 -12.72 0.39
CA ARG A 182 4.96 -13.75 0.15
C ARG A 182 4.80 -14.95 1.07
N VAL A 183 4.49 -14.76 2.35
CA VAL A 183 4.26 -15.87 3.30
C VAL A 183 3.12 -16.74 2.80
N ILE A 184 1.98 -16.15 2.41
CA ILE A 184 0.84 -16.91 1.90
C ILE A 184 1.20 -17.61 0.58
N ALA A 185 1.79 -16.90 -0.38
CA ALA A 185 2.24 -17.49 -1.65
C ALA A 185 3.23 -18.65 -1.44
N SER A 186 4.11 -18.56 -0.44
CA SER A 186 5.09 -19.59 -0.11
C SER A 186 4.47 -20.92 0.35
N THR A 187 3.22 -20.90 0.79
CA THR A 187 2.47 -22.10 1.14
C THR A 187 1.85 -22.78 -0.09
N GLY A 188 1.94 -22.16 -1.27
CA GLY A 188 1.31 -22.63 -2.49
C GLY A 188 -0.15 -22.22 -2.65
N ALA A 189 -0.70 -21.38 -1.76
CA ALA A 189 -2.06 -20.86 -1.88
C ALA A 189 -2.25 -20.05 -3.18
N ASP A 190 -3.50 -19.88 -3.62
CA ASP A 190 -3.81 -19.14 -4.83
C ASP A 190 -3.49 -17.63 -4.75
N VAL A 191 -3.55 -16.97 -5.90
CA VAL A 191 -3.20 -15.53 -6.00
C VAL A 191 -4.16 -14.63 -5.25
N ALA A 192 -5.45 -14.96 -5.22
CA ALA A 192 -6.46 -14.14 -4.53
C ALA A 192 -6.29 -14.21 -3.01
N ALA A 193 -5.98 -15.38 -2.46
CA ALA A 193 -5.63 -15.55 -1.06
C ALA A 193 -4.42 -14.71 -0.67
N SER A 194 -3.37 -14.72 -1.52
CA SER A 194 -2.13 -13.95 -1.29
C SER A 194 -2.38 -12.44 -1.30
N ILE A 195 -3.13 -11.93 -2.28
CA ILE A 195 -3.49 -10.50 -2.39
C ILE A 195 -4.42 -10.08 -1.25
N SER A 196 -5.45 -10.88 -0.93
CA SER A 196 -6.38 -10.60 0.19
C SER A 196 -5.64 -10.49 1.53
N GLY A 197 -4.68 -11.38 1.79
CA GLY A 197 -3.84 -11.30 2.99
C GLY A 197 -2.96 -10.05 3.03
N ALA A 198 -2.38 -9.65 1.89
CA ALA A 198 -1.61 -8.42 1.78
C ALA A 198 -2.48 -7.17 2.04
N ILE A 199 -3.73 -7.15 1.56
CA ILE A 199 -4.71 -6.08 1.85
C ILE A 199 -4.97 -5.99 3.35
N GLY A 200 -5.17 -7.14 4.02
CA GLY A 200 -5.34 -7.19 5.47
C GLY A 200 -4.16 -6.56 6.23
N ALA A 201 -2.93 -6.90 5.84
CA ALA A 201 -1.73 -6.33 6.46
C ALA A 201 -1.57 -4.82 6.17
N MET A 202 -1.95 -4.36 4.96
CA MET A 202 -1.91 -2.93 4.59
C MET A 202 -2.85 -2.09 5.44
N SER A 203 -3.94 -2.63 5.94
CA SER A 203 -4.94 -1.90 6.73
C SER A 203 -4.46 -1.53 8.14
N GLY A 204 -3.35 -2.10 8.60
CA GLY A 204 -2.82 -1.84 9.94
C GLY A 204 -2.39 -0.39 10.13
N PRO A 205 -2.70 0.26 11.29
CA PRO A 205 -2.38 1.66 11.54
C PRO A 205 -0.88 1.97 11.57
N LEU A 206 -0.04 0.95 11.70
CA LEU A 206 1.42 1.08 11.64
C LEU A 206 1.98 0.95 10.20
N HIS A 207 1.12 0.76 9.21
CA HIS A 207 1.53 0.53 7.81
C HIS A 207 0.85 1.50 6.81
N GLY A 208 -0.47 1.48 6.65
CA GLY A 208 -1.15 2.21 5.56
C GLY A 208 -1.95 3.45 5.97
N GLY A 209 -1.97 3.84 7.22
CA GLY A 209 -2.96 4.78 7.78
C GLY A 209 -2.57 6.25 7.95
N ALA A 210 -1.39 6.70 7.52
CA ALA A 210 -0.86 7.99 7.94
C ALA A 210 -1.18 9.24 7.07
N PRO A 211 -1.39 9.18 5.75
CA PRO A 211 -1.55 10.40 4.93
C PRO A 211 -2.76 11.26 5.31
N ALA A 212 -3.85 10.68 5.81
CA ALA A 212 -5.03 11.44 6.22
C ALA A 212 -4.75 12.47 7.33
N ARG A 213 -3.78 12.21 8.20
CA ARG A 213 -3.41 13.13 9.29
C ARG A 213 -2.62 14.35 8.80
N VAL A 214 -1.97 14.26 7.65
CA VAL A 214 -1.26 15.38 7.04
C VAL A 214 -2.23 16.46 6.62
N LEU A 215 -3.40 16.11 6.08
CA LEU A 215 -4.42 17.09 5.67
C LEU A 215 -4.88 17.96 6.83
N ASN A 216 -5.02 17.40 8.03
CA ASN A 216 -5.39 18.18 9.22
C ASN A 216 -4.35 19.28 9.54
N MET A 217 -3.06 18.98 9.32
CA MET A 217 -2.00 19.98 9.50
C MET A 217 -2.08 21.08 8.43
N ILE A 218 -2.31 20.70 7.16
CA ILE A 218 -2.48 21.65 6.05
C ILE A 218 -3.66 22.60 6.33
N GLU A 219 -4.82 22.05 6.71
CA GLU A 219 -6.01 22.85 7.02
C GLU A 219 -5.79 23.79 8.21
N ALA A 220 -5.04 23.36 9.23
CA ALA A 220 -4.72 24.20 10.37
C ALA A 220 -3.79 25.36 9.96
N VAL A 221 -2.83 25.12 9.05
CA VAL A 221 -1.94 26.17 8.52
C VAL A 221 -2.73 27.12 7.60
N GLU A 222 -3.64 26.63 6.77
CA GLU A 222 -4.53 27.48 5.95
C GLU A 222 -5.33 28.44 6.82
N LYS A 223 -5.90 27.94 7.95
CA LYS A 223 -6.69 28.75 8.88
C LYS A 223 -5.86 29.77 9.66
N SER A 224 -4.64 29.40 10.07
CA SER A 224 -3.78 30.27 10.88
C SER A 224 -2.95 31.25 10.04
N GLY A 225 -2.71 30.95 8.79
CA GLY A 225 -1.84 31.72 7.89
C GLY A 225 -0.35 31.68 8.27
N ASN A 226 0.06 30.87 9.26
CA ASN A 226 1.43 30.85 9.77
C ASN A 226 1.91 29.43 10.08
N ALA A 227 2.67 28.86 9.14
CA ALA A 227 3.21 27.51 9.27
C ALA A 227 4.23 27.36 10.42
N GLU A 228 5.10 28.36 10.63
CA GLU A 228 6.14 28.32 11.67
C GLU A 228 5.52 28.27 13.07
N SER A 229 4.56 29.17 13.35
CA SER A 229 3.84 29.20 14.63
C SER A 229 3.08 27.90 14.87
N TYR A 230 2.45 27.35 13.84
CA TYR A 230 1.74 26.07 13.92
C TYR A 230 2.70 24.95 14.31
N VAL A 231 3.80 24.78 13.56
CA VAL A 231 4.81 23.73 13.81
C VAL A 231 5.36 23.81 15.23
N LYS A 232 5.75 25.01 15.68
CA LYS A 232 6.24 25.21 17.05
C LYS A 232 5.19 24.79 18.08
N SER A 233 3.94 25.20 17.91
CA SER A 233 2.87 24.88 18.84
C SER A 233 2.61 23.38 18.99
N ILE A 234 2.72 22.60 17.91
CA ILE A 234 2.56 21.13 17.92
C ILE A 234 3.75 20.48 18.65
N LEU A 235 4.97 20.87 18.31
CA LEU A 235 6.17 20.31 18.93
C LEU A 235 6.33 20.69 20.40
N ASP A 236 5.90 21.89 20.80
CA ASP A 236 5.90 22.34 22.21
C ASP A 236 4.94 21.53 23.09
N LYS A 237 3.87 21.01 22.51
CA LYS A 237 2.94 20.07 23.17
C LYS A 237 3.47 18.63 23.23
N GLY A 238 4.63 18.35 22.66
CA GLY A 238 5.17 17.00 22.55
C GLY A 238 4.47 16.12 21.49
N GLU A 239 3.64 16.72 20.64
CA GLU A 239 2.97 16.01 19.55
C GLU A 239 3.92 15.77 18.37
N ARG A 240 3.59 14.80 17.50
CA ARG A 240 4.39 14.46 16.34
C ARG A 240 3.86 15.14 15.07
N LEU A 241 4.77 15.68 14.28
CA LEU A 241 4.46 16.07 12.90
C LEU A 241 4.37 14.82 12.02
N MET A 242 3.27 14.70 11.28
CA MET A 242 3.06 13.59 10.35
C MET A 242 3.73 13.92 9.01
N GLY A 243 4.21 12.88 8.31
CA GLY A 243 4.88 13.05 7.03
C GLY A 243 6.38 13.32 7.11
N PHE A 244 7.00 13.20 8.28
CA PHE A 244 8.44 13.42 8.48
C PHE A 244 9.11 12.24 9.16
N GLY A 245 10.33 11.90 8.67
CA GLY A 245 11.11 10.75 9.09
C GLY A 245 10.74 9.46 8.36
N HIS A 246 11.72 8.60 8.15
CA HIS A 246 11.56 7.31 7.46
C HIS A 246 12.43 6.22 8.10
N ARG A 247 11.96 4.96 8.05
CA ARG A 247 12.73 3.81 8.58
C ARG A 247 13.87 3.38 7.64
N VAL A 248 13.71 3.58 6.34
CA VAL A 248 14.64 3.12 5.30
C VAL A 248 15.63 4.24 4.95
N TYR A 249 15.13 5.40 4.49
CA TYR A 249 15.98 6.46 3.97
C TYR A 249 16.66 7.27 5.08
N ARG A 250 17.93 7.63 4.81
CA ARG A 250 18.74 8.57 5.60
C ARG A 250 18.73 9.99 5.00
N ALA A 251 17.91 10.20 3.97
CA ALA A 251 17.71 11.44 3.26
C ALA A 251 16.23 11.57 2.89
N GLU A 252 15.85 12.55 2.07
CA GLU A 252 14.47 12.73 1.58
C GLU A 252 13.97 11.48 0.85
N ASP A 253 12.73 11.07 1.12
CA ASP A 253 12.07 9.97 0.41
C ASP A 253 11.87 10.35 -1.07
N PRO A 254 12.39 9.58 -2.04
CA PRO A 254 12.28 9.92 -3.46
C PRO A 254 10.84 10.00 -3.95
N ARG A 255 9.92 9.28 -3.30
CA ARG A 255 8.48 9.36 -3.59
C ARG A 255 7.89 10.71 -3.19
N ALA A 256 8.35 11.28 -2.07
CA ALA A 256 7.94 12.63 -1.67
C ALA A 256 8.39 13.65 -2.71
N ARG A 257 9.60 13.52 -3.22
CA ARG A 257 10.16 14.38 -4.27
C ARG A 257 9.34 14.33 -5.57
N THR A 258 9.02 13.12 -6.05
CA THR A 258 8.23 12.94 -7.27
C THR A 258 6.81 13.47 -7.12
N LEU A 259 6.16 13.24 -5.98
CA LEU A 259 4.81 13.73 -5.73
C LEU A 259 4.75 15.25 -5.51
N ARG A 260 5.78 15.85 -4.89
CA ARG A 260 5.93 17.32 -4.81
C ARG A 260 6.02 17.93 -6.21
N ARG A 261 6.83 17.34 -7.09
CA ARG A 261 6.92 17.74 -8.50
C ARG A 261 5.56 17.63 -9.20
N THR A 262 4.87 16.51 -9.04
CA THR A 262 3.52 16.29 -9.59
C THR A 262 2.52 17.34 -9.11
N ALA A 263 2.47 17.61 -7.79
CA ALA A 263 1.57 18.63 -7.23
C ALA A 263 1.85 20.04 -7.83
N LYS A 264 3.13 20.37 -8.06
CA LYS A 264 3.52 21.62 -8.71
C LYS A 264 3.10 21.68 -10.17
N GLU A 265 3.40 20.65 -10.95
CA GLU A 265 3.10 20.57 -12.39
C GLU A 265 1.59 20.59 -12.67
N LEU A 266 0.80 20.02 -11.78
CA LEU A 266 -0.66 20.00 -11.86
C LEU A 266 -1.32 21.25 -11.24
N ASN A 267 -0.53 22.20 -10.73
CA ASN A 267 -1.03 23.41 -10.05
C ASN A 267 -1.99 23.11 -8.91
N ALA A 268 -1.65 22.13 -8.05
CA ALA A 268 -2.47 21.78 -6.89
C ALA A 268 -2.69 23.01 -6.00
N PRO A 269 -3.94 23.38 -5.66
CA PRO A 269 -4.24 24.63 -4.93
C PRO A 269 -3.54 24.75 -3.58
N ARG A 270 -3.29 23.62 -2.89
CA ARG A 270 -2.62 23.57 -1.59
C ARG A 270 -1.09 23.46 -1.67
N TYR A 271 -0.50 23.54 -2.88
CA TYR A 271 0.94 23.36 -3.07
C TYR A 271 1.78 24.36 -2.25
N GLU A 272 1.45 25.64 -2.30
CA GLU A 272 2.23 26.68 -1.61
C GLU A 272 2.11 26.56 -0.08
N VAL A 273 0.93 26.24 0.44
CA VAL A 273 0.72 26.01 1.87
C VAL A 273 1.50 24.78 2.35
N ALA A 274 1.47 23.71 1.56
CA ALA A 274 2.22 22.49 1.84
C ALA A 274 3.73 22.76 1.85
N LEU A 275 4.23 23.50 0.88
CA LEU A 275 5.65 23.88 0.78
C LEU A 275 6.09 24.73 1.98
N ALA A 276 5.26 25.69 2.42
CA ALA A 276 5.53 26.50 3.60
C ALA A 276 5.57 25.64 4.89
N LEU A 277 4.62 24.73 5.04
CA LEU A 277 4.58 23.80 6.17
C LEU A 277 5.79 22.85 6.16
N GLU A 278 6.14 22.27 5.01
CA GLU A 278 7.32 21.41 4.86
C GLU A 278 8.60 22.12 5.30
N LYS A 279 8.84 23.35 4.79
CA LYS A 279 10.01 24.15 5.16
C LYS A 279 10.06 24.45 6.66
N ALA A 280 8.96 24.90 7.24
CA ALA A 280 8.87 25.19 8.67
C ALA A 280 9.12 23.96 9.53
N ALA A 281 8.53 22.81 9.14
CA ALA A 281 8.70 21.54 9.84
C ALA A 281 10.16 21.06 9.81
N LEU A 282 10.79 21.03 8.64
CA LEU A 282 12.18 20.59 8.49
C LEU A 282 13.15 21.50 9.28
N ALA A 283 12.94 22.82 9.25
CA ALA A 283 13.76 23.76 10.00
C ALA A 283 13.66 23.53 11.51
N GLU A 284 12.44 23.39 12.05
CA GLU A 284 12.22 23.22 13.48
C GLU A 284 12.66 21.82 13.96
N LEU A 285 12.42 20.76 13.18
CA LEU A 285 12.88 19.40 13.48
C LEU A 285 14.40 19.32 13.52
N LYS A 286 15.09 19.96 12.58
CA LYS A 286 16.57 20.03 12.57
C LYS A 286 17.12 20.77 13.78
N GLN A 287 16.47 21.85 14.21
CA GLN A 287 16.88 22.61 15.39
C GLN A 287 16.69 21.82 16.69
N ARG A 288 15.55 21.11 16.84
CA ARG A 288 15.21 20.38 18.07
C ARG A 288 15.86 19.01 18.17
N GLN A 289 16.15 18.35 17.05
CA GLN A 289 16.68 17.00 16.99
C GLN A 289 17.83 16.91 15.96
N PRO A 290 18.96 17.62 16.18
CA PRO A 290 20.06 17.72 15.21
C PRO A 290 20.72 16.39 14.88
N ASP A 291 20.65 15.42 15.80
CA ASP A 291 21.25 14.08 15.65
C ASP A 291 20.34 13.09 14.89
N ARG A 292 19.14 13.53 14.48
CA ARG A 292 18.19 12.68 13.75
C ARG A 292 17.94 13.24 12.36
N VAL A 293 17.97 12.36 11.38
CA VAL A 293 17.52 12.68 10.02
C VAL A 293 16.00 12.51 9.95
N LEU A 294 15.29 13.64 9.92
CA LEU A 294 13.82 13.68 9.89
C LEU A 294 13.37 14.44 8.64
N GLU A 295 13.64 13.83 7.48
CA GLU A 295 13.25 14.37 6.18
C GLU A 295 11.81 14.03 5.83
N THR A 296 11.27 14.71 4.81
CA THR A 296 9.91 14.49 4.30
C THR A 296 9.77 13.08 3.73
N ASN A 297 8.73 12.38 4.12
CA ASN A 297 8.39 11.06 3.60
C ASN A 297 7.21 11.12 2.62
N VAL A 298 6.91 9.98 1.97
CA VAL A 298 5.86 9.89 0.95
C VAL A 298 4.50 10.36 1.42
N GLU A 299 4.16 10.18 2.69
CA GLU A 299 2.81 10.46 3.23
C GLU A 299 2.44 11.93 3.13
N PHE A 300 3.42 12.83 3.27
CA PHE A 300 3.21 14.28 3.20
C PHE A 300 2.67 14.69 1.82
N TRP A 301 3.43 14.42 0.76
CA TRP A 301 3.04 14.84 -0.59
C TRP A 301 1.98 13.93 -1.22
N ALA A 302 1.88 12.68 -0.78
CA ALA A 302 0.75 11.81 -1.14
C ALA A 302 -0.59 12.39 -0.70
N ALA A 303 -0.66 12.95 0.51
CA ALA A 303 -1.87 13.61 1.00
C ALA A 303 -2.30 14.77 0.09
N ILE A 304 -1.36 15.61 -0.36
CA ILE A 304 -1.62 16.76 -1.23
C ILE A 304 -2.09 16.33 -2.62
N VAL A 305 -1.45 15.32 -3.21
CA VAL A 305 -1.82 14.81 -4.54
C VAL A 305 -3.19 14.12 -4.53
N LEU A 306 -3.47 13.34 -3.49
CA LEU A 306 -4.77 12.67 -3.35
C LEU A 306 -5.90 13.66 -3.03
N ASP A 307 -5.65 14.65 -2.18
CA ASP A 307 -6.61 15.73 -1.90
C ASP A 307 -6.91 16.56 -3.15
N PHE A 308 -5.88 16.91 -3.92
CA PHE A 308 -6.03 17.57 -5.23
C PHE A 308 -6.94 16.76 -6.17
N ALA A 309 -6.77 15.45 -6.22
CA ALA A 309 -7.62 14.54 -6.98
C ALA A 309 -8.99 14.30 -6.32
N GLN A 310 -9.34 15.05 -5.27
CA GLN A 310 -10.61 14.96 -4.54
C GLN A 310 -10.87 13.55 -3.96
N VAL A 311 -9.81 12.86 -3.55
CA VAL A 311 -9.94 11.59 -2.84
C VAL A 311 -10.27 11.89 -1.37
N PRO A 312 -11.39 11.42 -0.83
CA PRO A 312 -11.66 11.56 0.60
C PRO A 312 -10.61 10.87 1.46
N ALA A 313 -10.23 11.48 2.57
CA ALA A 313 -9.15 10.99 3.43
C ALA A 313 -9.31 9.53 3.88
N HIS A 314 -10.56 9.07 4.11
CA HIS A 314 -10.84 7.69 4.50
C HIS A 314 -10.54 6.66 3.39
N LEU A 315 -10.36 7.09 2.13
CA LEU A 315 -10.00 6.23 1.00
C LEU A 315 -8.49 6.19 0.74
N PHE A 316 -7.66 6.95 1.43
CA PHE A 316 -6.22 7.00 1.16
C PHE A 316 -5.55 5.63 1.27
N THR A 317 -5.88 4.85 2.30
CA THR A 317 -5.37 3.48 2.44
C THR A 317 -5.85 2.56 1.30
N SER A 318 -7.08 2.76 0.81
CA SER A 318 -7.62 2.00 -0.32
C SER A 318 -6.92 2.35 -1.63
N MET A 319 -6.55 3.62 -1.84
CA MET A 319 -5.73 4.04 -2.98
C MET A 319 -4.32 3.44 -2.90
N PHE A 320 -3.73 3.39 -1.70
CA PHE A 320 -2.46 2.73 -1.49
C PHE A 320 -2.53 1.23 -1.77
N THR A 321 -3.60 0.58 -1.35
CA THR A 321 -3.90 -0.82 -1.65
C THR A 321 -3.93 -1.08 -3.16
N ALA A 322 -4.67 -0.25 -3.92
CA ALA A 322 -4.76 -0.34 -5.37
C ALA A 322 -3.38 -0.19 -6.05
N ALA A 323 -2.61 0.82 -5.66
CA ALA A 323 -1.26 1.05 -6.19
C ALA A 323 -0.31 -0.13 -5.92
N ARG A 324 -0.35 -0.68 -4.70
CA ARG A 324 0.59 -1.71 -4.26
C ARG A 324 0.32 -3.10 -4.87
N THR A 325 -0.80 -3.30 -5.56
CA THR A 325 -1.06 -4.55 -6.30
C THR A 325 0.05 -4.91 -7.27
N ALA A 326 0.72 -3.93 -7.88
CA ALA A 326 1.85 -4.15 -8.78
C ALA A 326 3.03 -4.82 -8.05
N GLY A 327 3.48 -4.24 -6.95
CA GLY A 327 4.56 -4.80 -6.15
C GLY A 327 4.19 -6.16 -5.55
N TRP A 328 2.98 -6.30 -5.00
CA TRP A 328 2.53 -7.60 -4.48
C TRP A 328 2.53 -8.67 -5.57
N SER A 329 2.03 -8.36 -6.77
CA SER A 329 2.01 -9.31 -7.90
C SER A 329 3.42 -9.79 -8.26
N ALA A 330 4.36 -8.86 -8.38
CA ALA A 330 5.76 -9.19 -8.66
C ALA A 330 6.36 -10.09 -7.57
N HIS A 331 6.14 -9.76 -6.30
CA HIS A 331 6.66 -10.53 -5.17
C HIS A 331 6.01 -11.91 -5.03
N ILE A 332 4.71 -12.05 -5.30
CA ILE A 332 4.02 -13.35 -5.28
C ILE A 332 4.55 -14.25 -6.40
N LEU A 333 4.75 -13.71 -7.61
CA LEU A 333 5.29 -14.46 -8.73
C LEU A 333 6.76 -14.87 -8.49
N GLU A 334 7.59 -13.97 -7.94
CA GLU A 334 8.96 -14.28 -7.56
C GLU A 334 8.99 -15.37 -6.47
N GLN A 335 8.10 -15.30 -5.48
CA GLN A 335 8.00 -16.31 -4.41
C GLN A 335 7.58 -17.68 -4.96
N LYS A 336 6.63 -17.72 -5.90
CA LYS A 336 6.25 -18.96 -6.60
C LYS A 336 7.46 -19.60 -7.29
N ARG A 337 8.30 -18.80 -7.97
CA ARG A 337 9.51 -19.27 -8.68
C ARG A 337 10.58 -19.79 -7.75
N THR A 338 10.75 -19.22 -6.55
CA THR A 338 11.71 -19.71 -5.56
C THR A 338 11.25 -20.99 -4.85
N GLY A 339 9.94 -21.22 -4.78
CA GLY A 339 9.32 -22.45 -4.32
C GLY A 339 9.54 -22.83 -2.86
N ARG A 340 10.17 -21.96 -2.04
CA ARG A 340 10.50 -22.29 -0.65
C ARG A 340 9.49 -21.67 0.33
N ILE A 341 8.92 -22.52 1.20
CA ILE A 341 8.03 -22.07 2.26
C ILE A 341 8.76 -21.16 3.26
N ILE A 342 8.16 -20.03 3.60
CA ILE A 342 8.64 -19.10 4.62
C ILE A 342 8.14 -19.58 5.98
N ARG A 343 9.04 -20.15 6.79
CA ARG A 343 8.70 -20.78 8.07
C ARG A 343 9.76 -20.46 9.13
N PRO A 344 9.70 -19.32 9.79
CA PRO A 344 10.59 -18.99 10.90
C PRO A 344 10.32 -19.90 12.11
N SER A 345 11.29 -20.02 13.01
CA SER A 345 11.17 -20.72 14.28
C SER A 345 10.84 -19.76 15.40
N ALA A 346 10.24 -20.27 16.48
CA ALA A 346 10.03 -19.55 17.72
C ALA A 346 10.81 -20.18 18.86
N ARG A 347 11.36 -19.35 19.76
CA ARG A 347 11.92 -19.80 21.03
C ARG A 347 10.79 -19.84 22.05
N TYR A 348 10.50 -21.04 22.58
CA TYR A 348 9.52 -21.19 23.64
C TYR A 348 10.10 -20.64 24.96
N VAL A 349 9.37 -19.72 25.58
CA VAL A 349 9.73 -19.09 26.87
C VAL A 349 8.62 -19.25 27.92
N GLY A 350 7.66 -20.11 27.65
CA GLY A 350 6.57 -20.42 28.58
C GLY A 350 7.00 -21.36 29.71
N PRO A 351 6.04 -21.80 30.55
CA PRO A 351 6.30 -22.75 31.65
C PRO A 351 6.91 -24.05 31.17
N GLY A 352 7.78 -24.65 31.98
CA GLY A 352 8.28 -25.99 31.75
C GLY A 352 7.16 -27.05 31.77
N PRO A 353 7.49 -28.35 31.57
CA PRO A 353 6.51 -29.43 31.63
C PRO A 353 5.77 -29.44 32.97
N ARG A 354 4.45 -29.43 32.93
CA ARG A 354 3.56 -29.48 34.11
C ARG A 354 2.42 -30.45 33.87
N LYS A 355 1.89 -31.01 34.95
CA LYS A 355 0.72 -31.90 34.86
C LYS A 355 -0.53 -31.09 34.58
N PRO A 356 -1.54 -31.62 33.85
CA PRO A 356 -2.79 -30.90 33.58
C PRO A 356 -3.47 -30.40 34.85
N LYS A 357 -3.47 -31.16 35.91
CA LYS A 357 -4.04 -30.78 37.22
C LYS A 357 -3.38 -29.56 37.89
N ASP A 358 -2.17 -29.22 37.47
CA ASP A 358 -1.44 -28.03 37.96
C ASP A 358 -1.88 -26.75 37.19
N VAL A 359 -2.78 -26.90 36.20
CA VAL A 359 -3.37 -25.79 35.44
C VAL A 359 -4.75 -25.47 36.00
N LYS A 360 -4.97 -24.22 36.36
CA LYS A 360 -6.25 -23.74 36.90
C LYS A 360 -7.43 -24.13 35.98
N GLY A 361 -8.47 -24.69 36.56
CA GLY A 361 -9.70 -25.03 35.84
C GLY A 361 -9.71 -26.44 35.21
N TRP A 362 -8.66 -27.25 35.42
CA TRP A 362 -8.61 -28.62 34.88
C TRP A 362 -9.81 -29.48 35.27
N ASP A 363 -10.13 -29.59 36.58
CA ASP A 363 -11.19 -30.44 37.09
C ASP A 363 -12.56 -30.08 36.51
N ALA A 364 -12.87 -28.77 36.50
CA ALA A 364 -14.11 -28.27 35.89
C ALA A 364 -14.19 -28.57 34.37
N SER A 365 -13.07 -28.52 33.66
CA SER A 365 -13.01 -28.83 32.22
C SER A 365 -13.21 -30.33 31.95
N VAL A 366 -12.77 -31.21 32.85
CA VAL A 366 -12.97 -32.64 32.72
C VAL A 366 -14.42 -33.02 33.04
N GLU A 367 -15.04 -32.40 34.07
CA GLU A 367 -16.43 -32.62 34.43
C GLU A 367 -17.39 -32.22 33.29
N SER A 368 -17.07 -31.16 32.54
CA SER A 368 -17.88 -30.72 31.39
C SER A 368 -17.93 -31.69 30.20
N LEU A 369 -16.99 -32.66 30.12
CA LEU A 369 -17.01 -33.70 29.10
C LEU A 369 -17.94 -34.88 29.43
N HIS A 370 -18.38 -34.94 30.69
CA HIS A 370 -19.23 -36.05 31.17
C HIS A 370 -20.66 -35.61 31.51
N SER A 371 -20.94 -34.30 31.37
CA SER A 371 -22.28 -33.69 31.49
C SER A 371 -22.91 -33.48 30.10
#